data_d21e311988d75d07397029b75c619bc8
#
_entry.id   d21e311988d75d07397029b75c619bc8
#
_cell.length_a   1.000
_cell.length_b   1.000
_cell.length_c   1.000
_cell.angle_alpha   90.00
_cell.angle_beta   90.00
_cell.angle_gamma   90.00
#
_symmetry.space_group_name_H-M   'P 1'
#
loop_
_entity.id
_entity.type
_entity.pdbx_description
1 polymer ?
#
loop_
_entity_poly.entity_id
_entity_poly.type
_entity_poly.pdbx_seq_one_letter_code
_entity_poly.pdbx_strand_id
1 'polypeptide(L)'
;MTSTEKANQLREQFGDLISEPSEFRGEVTIELGDVQRIAEVCAYAKKEQGFDYLVDLSSVDNYGDDPRFTLVYELYGYGHGCHLRLKADLSEEVGEAPTVTGVWRTADWHEREVYDMMGIRFAGHPDLRRILMWEGYPFYPLRKDFPLAGRPTDMPDVAFSDKAPLEGGPFVTSAGAQDAEAGEPRAKQVD
;
A
#
# COMPACT_ATOMS: atom_id res chain seq x y z
N MET A 1 20.01 -12.21 17.47
CA MET A 1 20.29 -11.42 16.25
C MET A 1 19.39 -10.19 16.25
N THR A 2 19.93 -9.03 15.97
CA THR A 2 19.18 -7.77 15.90
C THR A 2 18.62 -7.53 14.48
N SER A 3 17.68 -6.60 14.35
CA SER A 3 17.17 -6.18 13.03
C SER A 3 18.28 -5.69 12.10
N THR A 4 19.24 -4.93 12.65
CA THR A 4 20.39 -4.41 11.90
C THR A 4 21.32 -5.53 11.41
N GLU A 5 21.58 -6.56 12.23
CA GLU A 5 22.36 -7.73 11.80
C GLU A 5 21.72 -8.48 10.65
N LYS A 6 20.38 -8.65 10.70
CA LYS A 6 19.61 -9.30 9.62
C LYS A 6 19.59 -8.45 8.34
N ALA A 7 19.45 -7.15 8.46
CA ALA A 7 19.55 -6.22 7.34
C ALA A 7 20.94 -6.29 6.66
N ASN A 8 22.01 -6.35 7.45
CA ASN A 8 23.37 -6.52 6.91
C ASN A 8 23.55 -7.86 6.19
N GLN A 9 22.98 -8.95 6.72
CA GLN A 9 23.00 -10.25 6.03
C GLN A 9 22.27 -10.23 4.69
N LEU A 10 21.12 -9.50 4.60
CA LEU A 10 20.46 -9.28 3.31
C LEU A 10 21.37 -8.54 2.34
N ARG A 11 22.05 -7.50 2.81
CA ARG A 11 22.99 -6.76 1.98
C ARG A 11 24.19 -7.62 1.55
N GLU A 12 24.72 -8.46 2.42
CA GLU A 12 25.79 -9.41 2.07
C GLU A 12 25.33 -10.38 0.96
N GLN A 13 24.08 -10.85 1.02
CA GLN A 13 23.53 -11.79 0.05
C GLN A 13 23.22 -11.15 -1.31
N PHE A 14 22.68 -9.93 -1.30
CA PHE A 14 22.18 -9.27 -2.52
C PHE A 14 23.09 -8.14 -3.03
N GLY A 15 24.16 -7.82 -2.29
CA GLY A 15 25.16 -6.82 -2.67
C GLY A 15 24.54 -5.42 -2.83
N ASP A 16 24.93 -4.73 -3.88
CA ASP A 16 24.52 -3.34 -4.17
C ASP A 16 23.02 -3.19 -4.47
N LEU A 17 22.28 -4.29 -4.57
CA LEU A 17 20.83 -4.24 -4.72
C LEU A 17 20.15 -3.73 -3.45
N ILE A 18 20.75 -3.93 -2.28
CA ILE A 18 20.22 -3.51 -0.98
C ILE A 18 21.08 -2.37 -0.43
N SER A 19 20.44 -1.27 -0.05
CA SER A 19 21.11 -0.13 0.57
C SER A 19 21.76 -0.48 1.92
N GLU A 20 22.57 0.44 2.43
CA GLU A 20 22.98 0.37 3.83
C GLU A 20 21.75 0.48 4.75
N PRO A 21 21.71 -0.35 5.83
CA PRO A 21 20.62 -0.24 6.79
C PRO A 21 20.62 1.13 7.47
N SER A 22 19.47 1.78 7.50
CA SER A 22 19.23 3.00 8.25
C SER A 22 18.37 2.69 9.47
N GLU A 23 18.74 3.24 10.63
CA GLU A 23 17.96 3.06 11.86
C GLU A 23 17.38 4.41 12.31
N PHE A 24 16.08 4.44 12.53
CA PHE A 24 15.38 5.59 13.06
C PHE A 24 14.36 5.15 14.12
N ARG A 25 14.48 5.65 15.33
CA ARG A 25 13.60 5.33 16.48
C ARG A 25 13.47 3.83 16.78
N GLY A 26 14.56 3.07 16.55
CA GLY A 26 14.57 1.61 16.78
C GLY A 26 13.98 0.80 15.61
N GLU A 27 13.57 1.42 14.53
CA GLU A 27 13.12 0.76 13.31
C GLU A 27 14.26 0.75 12.28
N VAL A 28 14.56 -0.42 11.74
CA VAL A 28 15.58 -0.61 10.72
C VAL A 28 14.94 -0.65 9.35
N THR A 29 15.43 0.18 8.46
CA THR A 29 14.96 0.28 7.06
C THR A 29 16.09 -0.03 6.11
N ILE A 30 15.80 -0.78 5.05
CA ILE A 30 16.65 -0.98 3.87
C ILE A 30 15.87 -0.62 2.61
N GLU A 31 16.58 -0.19 1.57
CA GLU A 31 16.00 0.16 0.28
C GLU A 31 16.47 -0.81 -0.78
N LEU A 32 15.57 -1.21 -1.64
CA LEU A 32 15.80 -2.12 -2.76
C LEU A 32 15.96 -1.31 -4.04
N GLY A 33 17.10 -1.44 -4.70
CA GLY A 33 17.42 -0.68 -5.91
C GLY A 33 16.67 -1.11 -7.18
N ASP A 34 16.09 -2.32 -7.17
CA ASP A 34 15.27 -2.83 -8.28
C ASP A 34 14.02 -3.54 -7.75
N VAL A 35 12.87 -2.90 -7.89
CA VAL A 35 11.58 -3.43 -7.44
C VAL A 35 11.22 -4.78 -8.08
N GLN A 36 11.73 -5.07 -9.27
CA GLN A 36 11.45 -6.34 -9.96
C GLN A 36 12.04 -7.56 -9.22
N ARG A 37 12.97 -7.34 -8.32
CA ARG A 37 13.56 -8.40 -7.48
C ARG A 37 12.95 -8.52 -6.08
N ILE A 38 11.87 -7.77 -5.79
CA ILE A 38 11.24 -7.75 -4.45
C ILE A 38 10.81 -9.15 -4.00
N ALA A 39 10.20 -9.94 -4.88
CA ALA A 39 9.72 -11.28 -4.54
C ALA A 39 10.88 -12.23 -4.13
N GLU A 40 12.04 -12.11 -4.77
CA GLU A 40 13.23 -12.88 -4.45
C GLU A 40 13.79 -12.50 -3.07
N VAL A 41 13.93 -11.20 -2.80
CA VAL A 41 14.41 -10.68 -1.52
C VAL A 41 13.46 -11.09 -0.38
N CYS A 42 12.16 -10.94 -0.58
CA CYS A 42 11.14 -11.36 0.37
C CYS A 42 11.16 -12.86 0.65
N ALA A 43 11.33 -13.69 -0.40
CA ALA A 43 11.43 -15.14 -0.24
C ALA A 43 12.68 -15.54 0.58
N TYR A 44 13.80 -14.90 0.35
CA TYR A 44 15.01 -15.10 1.13
C TYR A 44 14.85 -14.64 2.58
N ALA A 45 14.29 -13.44 2.79
CA ALA A 45 14.03 -12.91 4.13
C ALA A 45 13.16 -13.85 4.96
N LYS A 46 12.14 -14.44 4.35
CA LYS A 46 11.29 -15.42 5.03
C LYS A 46 12.02 -16.73 5.30
N LYS A 47 12.62 -17.32 4.27
CA LYS A 47 13.13 -18.69 4.32
C LYS A 47 14.44 -18.81 5.12
N GLU A 48 15.37 -17.89 4.88
CA GLU A 48 16.72 -17.97 5.45
C GLU A 48 16.89 -17.11 6.71
N GLN A 49 16.10 -16.04 6.82
CA GLN A 49 16.21 -15.12 7.96
C GLN A 49 15.07 -15.21 8.97
N GLY A 50 14.00 -15.95 8.65
CA GLY A 50 12.89 -16.19 9.56
C GLY A 50 11.94 -14.99 9.74
N PHE A 51 11.82 -14.11 8.76
CA PHE A 51 10.74 -13.14 8.69
C PHE A 51 9.46 -13.83 8.20
N ASP A 52 8.80 -14.50 9.11
CA ASP A 52 7.65 -15.36 8.84
C ASP A 52 6.34 -14.61 8.68
N TYR A 53 6.29 -13.33 9.03
CA TYR A 53 5.08 -12.50 8.95
C TYR A 53 5.29 -11.20 8.18
N LEU A 54 4.44 -10.95 7.18
CA LEU A 54 4.26 -9.64 6.56
C LEU A 54 3.21 -8.90 7.38
N VAL A 55 3.66 -7.89 8.11
CA VAL A 55 2.81 -7.08 8.99
C VAL A 55 1.92 -6.16 8.17
N ASP A 56 2.55 -5.50 7.19
CA ASP A 56 1.88 -4.56 6.29
C ASP A 56 2.61 -4.47 4.95
N LEU A 57 1.87 -4.14 3.91
CA LEU A 57 2.36 -3.67 2.63
C LEU A 57 1.54 -2.47 2.22
N SER A 58 2.18 -1.33 2.16
CA SER A 58 1.57 -0.07 1.77
C SER A 58 2.39 0.65 0.70
N SER A 59 1.93 1.80 0.25
CA SER A 59 2.70 2.63 -0.67
C SER A 59 2.64 4.11 -0.28
N VAL A 60 3.71 4.82 -0.60
CA VAL A 60 3.81 6.28 -0.48
C VAL A 60 3.75 6.89 -1.88
N ASP A 61 2.91 7.91 -2.04
CA ASP A 61 2.90 8.75 -3.24
C ASP A 61 3.79 9.97 -3.01
N ASN A 62 4.94 10.01 -3.68
CA ASN A 62 5.89 11.13 -3.68
C ASN A 62 5.58 12.07 -4.85
N TYR A 63 4.35 12.51 -4.95
CA TYR A 63 3.83 13.32 -6.05
C TYR A 63 4.76 14.48 -6.42
N GLY A 64 5.20 14.48 -7.67
CA GLY A 64 6.16 15.46 -8.21
C GLY A 64 7.60 14.94 -8.27
N ASP A 65 7.90 13.79 -7.67
CA ASP A 65 9.20 13.12 -7.75
C ASP A 65 9.19 11.97 -8.79
N ASP A 66 10.36 11.58 -9.25
CA ASP A 66 10.57 10.38 -10.05
C ASP A 66 11.73 9.57 -9.42
N PRO A 67 11.50 8.36 -8.97
CA PRO A 67 10.25 7.57 -9.03
C PRO A 67 9.13 8.11 -8.11
N ARG A 68 7.87 8.05 -8.61
CA ARG A 68 6.71 8.61 -7.90
C ARG A 68 6.29 7.79 -6.69
N PHE A 69 6.31 6.47 -6.78
CA PHE A 69 5.82 5.61 -5.72
C PHE A 69 6.95 4.92 -4.96
N THR A 70 6.76 4.75 -3.67
CA THR A 70 7.61 3.89 -2.84
C THR A 70 6.75 2.82 -2.19
N LEU A 71 6.96 1.56 -2.54
CA LEU A 71 6.36 0.42 -1.84
C LEU A 71 7.07 0.20 -0.51
N VAL A 72 6.32 -0.05 0.55
CA VAL A 72 6.82 -0.24 1.91
C VAL A 72 6.33 -1.58 2.43
N TYR A 73 7.24 -2.48 2.71
CA TYR A 73 6.98 -3.80 3.28
C TYR A 73 7.47 -3.83 4.72
N GLU A 74 6.58 -4.11 5.66
CA GLU A 74 6.88 -4.26 7.08
C GLU A 74 6.95 -5.76 7.42
N LEU A 75 8.14 -6.23 7.73
CA LEU A 75 8.41 -7.63 8.01
C LEU A 75 8.62 -7.85 9.51
N TYR A 76 8.13 -8.98 10.02
CA TYR A 76 8.34 -9.40 11.39
C TYR A 76 8.68 -10.88 11.48
N GLY A 77 9.61 -11.22 12.35
CA GLY A 77 9.95 -12.60 12.65
C GLY A 77 9.64 -12.98 14.09
N TYR A 78 8.66 -13.86 14.30
CA TYR A 78 8.24 -14.31 15.63
C TYR A 78 9.37 -15.02 16.39
N GLY A 79 10.21 -15.78 15.68
CA GLY A 79 11.28 -16.55 16.29
C GLY A 79 12.40 -15.72 16.93
N HIS A 80 12.54 -14.46 16.51
CA HIS A 80 13.63 -13.58 16.97
C HIS A 80 13.17 -12.18 17.41
N GLY A 81 11.88 -11.87 17.25
CA GLY A 81 11.28 -10.59 17.66
C GLY A 81 11.78 -9.36 16.89
N CYS A 82 12.37 -9.55 15.70
CA CYS A 82 12.89 -8.44 14.91
C CYS A 82 11.86 -7.91 13.93
N HIS A 83 11.86 -6.59 13.75
CA HIS A 83 11.19 -5.89 12.66
C HIS A 83 12.19 -5.48 11.58
N LEU A 84 11.77 -5.46 10.34
CA LEU A 84 12.54 -4.91 9.23
C LEU A 84 11.59 -4.24 8.24
N ARG A 85 11.88 -2.97 7.91
CA ARG A 85 11.20 -2.26 6.83
C ARG A 85 12.01 -2.38 5.55
N LEU A 86 11.38 -2.83 4.49
CA LEU A 86 11.95 -2.87 3.14
C LEU A 86 11.18 -1.89 2.26
N LYS A 87 11.90 -0.97 1.62
CA LYS A 87 11.34 -0.02 0.67
C LYS A 87 11.80 -0.35 -0.74
N ALA A 88 10.93 -0.16 -1.70
CA ALA A 88 11.24 -0.30 -3.12
C ALA A 88 10.55 0.80 -3.92
N ASP A 89 11.35 1.57 -4.64
CA ASP A 89 10.83 2.65 -5.45
C ASP A 89 10.29 2.14 -6.78
N LEU A 90 9.21 2.76 -7.25
CA LEU A 90 8.50 2.39 -8.44
C LEU A 90 8.10 3.64 -9.23
N SER A 91 8.52 3.73 -10.49
CA SER A 91 8.08 4.81 -11.37
C SER A 91 6.61 4.66 -11.75
N GLU A 92 5.93 5.78 -11.97
CA GLU A 92 4.54 5.77 -12.44
C GLU A 92 4.40 5.13 -13.83
N GLU A 93 5.41 5.28 -14.68
CA GLU A 93 5.43 4.71 -16.03
C GLU A 93 5.38 3.18 -16.02
N VAL A 94 6.12 2.55 -15.11
CA VAL A 94 6.11 1.09 -14.93
C VAL A 94 4.84 0.66 -14.22
N GLY A 95 4.50 1.30 -13.09
CA GLY A 95 3.26 1.10 -12.34
C GLY A 95 3.00 -0.35 -11.89
N GLU A 96 4.02 -1.23 -11.94
CA GLU A 96 3.88 -2.65 -11.66
C GLU A 96 5.08 -3.22 -10.90
N ALA A 97 4.82 -4.04 -9.88
CA ALA A 97 5.80 -4.78 -9.10
C ALA A 97 5.44 -6.28 -9.05
N PRO A 98 6.38 -7.20 -8.85
CA PRO A 98 6.06 -8.61 -8.63
C PRO A 98 5.28 -8.82 -7.34
N THR A 99 4.28 -9.73 -7.38
CA THR A 99 3.53 -10.13 -6.19
C THR A 99 4.41 -10.88 -5.19
N VAL A 100 4.14 -10.69 -3.90
CA VAL A 100 4.72 -11.50 -2.81
C VAL A 100 3.68 -12.43 -2.15
N THR A 101 2.52 -12.64 -2.78
CA THR A 101 1.47 -13.57 -2.29
C THR A 101 1.98 -15.01 -2.19
N GLY A 102 2.93 -15.41 -3.04
CA GLY A 102 3.63 -16.70 -2.96
C GLY A 102 4.55 -16.82 -1.75
N VAL A 103 4.97 -15.70 -1.17
CA VAL A 103 5.78 -15.65 0.04
C VAL A 103 4.88 -15.61 1.28
N TRP A 104 3.99 -14.61 1.39
CA TRP A 104 3.04 -14.48 2.49
C TRP A 104 1.61 -14.38 1.98
N ARG A 105 0.73 -15.21 2.48
CA ARG A 105 -0.68 -15.19 2.06
C ARG A 105 -1.40 -13.89 2.44
N THR A 106 -0.94 -13.20 3.48
CA THR A 106 -1.47 -11.89 3.90
C THR A 106 -1.26 -10.81 2.84
N ALA A 107 -0.24 -10.94 1.98
CA ALA A 107 0.03 -10.02 0.89
C ALA A 107 -1.15 -9.88 -0.09
N ASP A 108 -1.97 -10.92 -0.27
CA ASP A 108 -3.16 -10.86 -1.12
C ASP A 108 -4.03 -9.62 -0.82
N TRP A 109 -4.35 -9.40 0.45
CA TRP A 109 -5.19 -8.28 0.87
C TRP A 109 -4.50 -6.94 0.74
N HIS A 110 -3.25 -6.85 1.17
CA HIS A 110 -2.46 -5.62 1.12
C HIS A 110 -2.17 -5.17 -0.32
N GLU A 111 -1.80 -6.10 -1.19
CA GLU A 111 -1.56 -5.80 -2.61
C GLU A 111 -2.82 -5.31 -3.31
N ARG A 112 -3.97 -5.89 -2.99
CA ARG A 112 -5.27 -5.42 -3.51
C ARG A 112 -5.62 -4.02 -2.98
N GLU A 113 -5.32 -3.71 -1.72
CA GLU A 113 -5.53 -2.37 -1.16
C GLU A 113 -4.63 -1.34 -1.85
N VAL A 114 -3.34 -1.63 -2.02
CA VAL A 114 -2.41 -0.76 -2.74
C VAL A 114 -2.86 -0.56 -4.20
N TYR A 115 -3.30 -1.62 -4.86
CA TYR A 115 -3.87 -1.53 -6.21
C TYR A 115 -5.11 -0.65 -6.22
N ASP A 116 -6.04 -0.86 -5.30
CA ASP A 116 -7.31 -0.13 -5.26
C ASP A 116 -7.13 1.36 -4.96
N MET A 117 -6.24 1.69 -4.05
CA MET A 117 -6.05 3.06 -3.57
C MET A 117 -5.04 3.87 -4.38
N MET A 118 -4.01 3.23 -4.94
CA MET A 118 -2.88 3.89 -5.63
C MET A 118 -2.76 3.52 -7.11
N GLY A 119 -3.39 2.40 -7.54
CA GLY A 119 -3.33 1.93 -8.92
C GLY A 119 -2.04 1.22 -9.29
N ILE A 120 -1.25 0.80 -8.32
CA ILE A 120 -0.06 -0.01 -8.54
C ILE A 120 -0.48 -1.46 -8.79
N ARG A 121 0.02 -2.06 -9.85
CA ARG A 121 -0.29 -3.44 -10.21
C ARG A 121 0.72 -4.40 -9.60
N PHE A 122 0.27 -5.64 -9.33
CA PHE A 122 1.14 -6.70 -8.82
C PHE A 122 1.15 -7.88 -9.81
N ALA A 123 2.25 -8.02 -10.54
CA ALA A 123 2.42 -9.08 -11.53
C ALA A 123 2.40 -10.46 -10.85
N GLY A 124 1.55 -11.36 -11.36
CA GLY A 124 1.39 -12.70 -10.81
C GLY A 124 0.46 -12.81 -9.59
N HIS A 125 -0.19 -11.72 -9.19
CA HIS A 125 -1.21 -11.77 -8.14
C HIS A 125 -2.39 -12.67 -8.58
N PRO A 126 -2.88 -13.59 -7.73
CA PRO A 126 -3.89 -14.57 -8.11
C PRO A 126 -5.26 -13.99 -8.42
N ASP A 127 -5.63 -12.86 -7.78
CA ASP A 127 -6.95 -12.23 -7.91
C ASP A 127 -6.87 -10.72 -7.63
N LEU A 128 -6.21 -9.98 -8.53
CA LEU A 128 -6.01 -8.53 -8.38
C LEU A 128 -7.27 -7.75 -8.77
N ARG A 129 -8.13 -7.53 -7.81
CA ARG A 129 -9.38 -6.74 -7.93
C ARG A 129 -9.50 -5.74 -6.79
N ARG A 130 -10.34 -4.73 -6.96
CA ARG A 130 -10.60 -3.76 -5.89
C ARG A 130 -11.13 -4.43 -4.63
N ILE A 131 -10.88 -3.81 -3.47
CA ILE A 131 -11.25 -4.35 -2.16
C ILE A 131 -12.03 -3.32 -1.31
N LEU A 132 -11.72 -2.05 -1.42
CA LEU A 132 -12.34 -0.97 -0.67
C LEU A 132 -13.36 -0.18 -1.52
N MET A 133 -12.99 0.11 -2.77
CA MET A 133 -13.88 0.79 -3.70
C MET A 133 -14.72 -0.23 -4.48
N TRP A 134 -15.87 0.21 -4.99
CA TRP A 134 -16.70 -0.65 -5.83
C TRP A 134 -16.02 -0.96 -7.16
N GLU A 135 -16.39 -2.06 -7.75
CA GLU A 135 -15.90 -2.49 -9.05
C GLU A 135 -16.27 -1.44 -10.13
N GLY A 136 -15.29 -1.05 -10.94
CA GLY A 136 -15.47 -0.01 -11.94
C GLY A 136 -15.24 1.42 -11.45
N TYR A 137 -14.89 1.65 -10.17
CA TYR A 137 -14.49 2.99 -9.71
C TYR A 137 -13.28 3.48 -10.52
N PRO A 138 -13.37 4.66 -11.18
CA PRO A 138 -12.38 5.05 -12.19
C PRO A 138 -11.13 5.75 -11.62
N PHE A 139 -11.06 5.93 -10.30
CA PHE A 139 -9.99 6.73 -9.68
C PHE A 139 -9.23 5.94 -8.61
N TYR A 140 -8.14 6.55 -8.11
CA TYR A 140 -7.29 6.04 -7.04
C TYR A 140 -7.25 7.06 -5.88
N PRO A 141 -8.10 6.88 -4.84
CA PRO A 141 -8.41 7.92 -3.87
C PRO A 141 -7.25 8.35 -2.96
N LEU A 142 -6.22 7.53 -2.80
CA LEU A 142 -5.07 7.89 -1.95
C LEU A 142 -3.92 8.53 -2.73
N ARG A 143 -4.03 8.66 -4.04
CA ARG A 143 -3.08 9.47 -4.81
C ARG A 143 -3.21 10.93 -4.43
N LYS A 144 -2.08 11.65 -4.32
CA LYS A 144 -2.06 13.06 -3.93
C LYS A 144 -2.65 14.01 -4.97
N ASP A 145 -2.75 13.59 -6.21
CA ASP A 145 -3.48 14.31 -7.27
C ASP A 145 -5.00 14.07 -7.25
N PHE A 146 -5.49 13.17 -6.37
CA PHE A 146 -6.91 13.01 -6.15
C PHE A 146 -7.41 14.08 -5.17
N PRO A 147 -8.44 14.90 -5.53
CA PRO A 147 -8.90 15.99 -4.69
C PRO A 147 -9.58 15.48 -3.42
N LEU A 148 -9.32 16.16 -2.29
CA LEU A 148 -9.93 15.83 -0.99
C LEU A 148 -11.46 15.89 -1.00
N ALA A 149 -12.03 16.76 -1.83
CA ALA A 149 -13.48 16.86 -2.01
C ALA A 149 -14.10 15.68 -2.81
N GLY A 150 -13.24 14.77 -3.30
CA GLY A 150 -13.69 13.73 -4.21
C GLY A 150 -13.87 14.21 -5.65
N ARG A 151 -14.25 13.30 -6.53
CA ARG A 151 -14.61 13.61 -7.92
C ARG A 151 -16.04 13.15 -8.19
N PRO A 152 -16.83 13.92 -8.93
CA PRO A 152 -18.14 13.45 -9.37
C PRO A 152 -17.95 12.20 -10.26
N THR A 153 -18.84 11.25 -10.12
CA THR A 153 -18.84 10.03 -10.92
C THR A 153 -20.25 9.84 -11.49
N ASP A 154 -20.35 9.30 -12.69
CA ASP A 154 -21.63 8.95 -13.33
C ASP A 154 -22.23 7.67 -12.73
N MET A 155 -21.54 7.05 -11.76
CA MET A 155 -22.09 5.91 -11.04
C MET A 155 -23.26 6.37 -10.18
N PRO A 156 -24.38 5.65 -10.20
CA PRO A 156 -25.51 5.99 -9.36
C PRO A 156 -25.11 5.95 -7.88
N ASP A 157 -25.69 6.82 -7.07
CA ASP A 157 -25.49 6.89 -5.60
C ASP A 157 -25.83 5.59 -4.86
N VAL A 158 -26.13 4.56 -5.59
CA VAL A 158 -26.51 3.23 -5.12
C VAL A 158 -25.35 2.28 -5.42
N ALA A 159 -24.51 2.03 -4.43
CA ALA A 159 -23.40 1.07 -4.55
C ALA A 159 -23.89 -0.39 -4.63
N PHE A 160 -25.13 -0.64 -4.17
CA PHE A 160 -25.81 -1.93 -4.18
C PHE A 160 -27.28 -1.71 -4.58
N SER A 161 -28.05 -2.76 -4.73
CA SER A 161 -29.46 -2.72 -5.16
C SER A 161 -30.37 -1.83 -4.31
N ASP A 162 -29.94 -1.48 -3.11
CA ASP A 162 -30.65 -0.59 -2.20
C ASP A 162 -29.82 0.63 -1.86
N LYS A 163 -30.49 1.77 -1.68
CA LYS A 163 -29.88 3.02 -1.24
C LYS A 163 -29.22 2.79 0.11
N ALA A 164 -27.89 3.03 0.20
CA ALA A 164 -27.19 2.95 1.47
C ALA A 164 -27.92 3.85 2.49
N PRO A 165 -28.29 3.33 3.68
CA PRO A 165 -28.94 4.12 4.71
C PRO A 165 -27.92 5.12 5.27
N LEU A 166 -27.89 6.32 4.67
CA LEU A 166 -27.01 7.40 5.12
C LEU A 166 -27.60 8.13 6.34
N GLU A 167 -28.87 7.88 6.67
CA GLU A 167 -29.52 8.48 7.82
C GLU A 167 -29.25 7.66 9.09
N GLY A 168 -28.58 8.26 10.06
CA GLY A 168 -28.39 7.73 11.41
C GLY A 168 -27.19 6.82 11.65
N GLY A 169 -26.29 6.63 10.69
CA GLY A 169 -25.05 5.91 10.89
C GLY A 169 -23.96 6.78 11.55
N PRO A 170 -22.99 6.16 12.25
CA PRO A 170 -21.91 6.90 12.93
C PRO A 170 -20.99 7.68 11.99
N PHE A 171 -21.11 7.48 10.68
CA PHE A 171 -20.34 8.15 9.64
C PHE A 171 -21.25 8.90 8.67
N VAL A 172 -22.40 9.35 9.10
CA VAL A 172 -23.26 10.21 8.29
C VAL A 172 -22.51 11.52 8.06
N THR A 173 -21.71 11.51 7.02
CA THR A 173 -21.48 12.74 6.32
C THR A 173 -22.82 13.08 5.70
N SER A 174 -23.38 14.19 6.07
CA SER A 174 -24.61 14.72 5.50
C SER A 174 -24.40 15.20 4.07
N ALA A 175 -23.84 14.35 3.23
CA ALA A 175 -23.70 14.58 1.79
C ALA A 175 -25.06 14.65 1.11
N GLY A 176 -25.86 15.50 1.53
CA GLY A 176 -27.28 15.71 1.15
C GLY A 176 -28.06 16.40 2.22
N ALA A 177 -27.44 16.70 3.35
CA ALA A 177 -28.07 17.54 4.36
C ALA A 177 -28.19 18.97 3.84
N GLN A 178 -29.33 19.54 4.09
CA GLN A 178 -29.68 20.90 3.68
C GLN A 178 -28.78 21.98 4.30
N ASP A 179 -27.91 21.63 5.22
CA ASP A 179 -26.95 22.52 5.86
C ASP A 179 -25.50 22.13 5.50
N ALA A 180 -25.06 22.55 4.32
CA ALA A 180 -23.68 22.39 3.85
C ALA A 180 -22.65 23.02 4.81
N GLU A 181 -23.09 23.86 5.77
CA GLU A 181 -22.22 24.45 6.78
C GLU A 181 -21.89 23.52 7.97
N ALA A 182 -22.69 22.48 8.19
CA ALA A 182 -22.52 21.53 9.29
C ALA A 182 -21.82 20.21 8.87
N GLY A 183 -21.57 20.01 7.58
CA GLY A 183 -20.91 18.82 7.05
C GLY A 183 -19.38 18.88 7.18
N GLU A 184 -18.73 17.71 7.20
CA GLU A 184 -17.28 17.67 7.08
C GLU A 184 -16.80 18.39 5.80
N PRO A 185 -15.60 19.02 5.81
CA PRO A 185 -15.05 19.72 4.63
C PRO A 185 -15.01 18.86 3.35
N ARG A 186 -14.96 17.55 3.50
CA ARG A 186 -14.97 16.56 2.42
C ARG A 186 -16.34 16.37 1.77
N ALA A 187 -17.40 16.75 2.44
CA ALA A 187 -18.77 16.61 1.96
C ALA A 187 -19.27 17.84 1.17
N LYS A 188 -18.43 18.87 0.99
CA LYS A 188 -18.78 20.03 0.17
C LYS A 188 -18.81 19.62 -1.30
N GLN A 189 -19.91 19.93 -1.99
CA GLN A 189 -19.97 19.82 -3.44
C GLN A 189 -18.93 20.76 -4.05
N VAL A 190 -18.17 20.23 -4.99
CA VAL A 190 -17.28 21.02 -5.83
C VAL A 190 -18.13 21.60 -6.96
N ASP A 191 -18.23 22.92 -7.01
CA ASP A 191 -18.87 23.66 -8.12
C ASP A 191 -18.10 23.46 -9.43
#